data_bd6ae8652f66f0575e93ce5abf7b56c3
#
_entry.id   bd6ae8652f66f0575e93ce5abf7b56c3
#
_cell.length_a   1.000
_cell.length_b   1.000
_cell.length_c   1.000
_cell.angle_alpha   90.00
_cell.angle_beta   90.00
_cell.angle_gamma   90.00
#
_symmetry.space_group_name_H-M   'P 1'
#
loop_
_entity.id
_entity.type
_entity.pdbx_description
1 polymer ?
#
loop_
_entity_poly.entity_id
_entity_poly.type
_entity_poly.pdbx_seq_one_letter_code
_entity_poly.pdbx_strand_id
1 'polypeptide(L)'
;THSKLGRRHPYMYAAGIPVALAYYFLWSPPAWDETGLFLYFVCMAVLIRTLITFYEIPATALVAELTDDYDQRTEMMSFRYFFGWWGGLTMAVMNYLVFLPEEKGGLEYVQGWSNYGLTASIVIFISIYVSAIGTHKHIPHLRKPPSSAPFSFTKTKKEIKETLSNR
;
A
#
# COMPACT_ATOMS: atom_id res chain seq x y z
N THR A 1 -4.60 -4.14 -19.13
CA THR A 1 -5.40 -2.90 -19.28
C THR A 1 -4.76 -2.03 -20.35
N HIS A 2 -5.52 -1.67 -21.40
CA HIS A 2 -5.10 -0.74 -22.45
C HIS A 2 -5.33 0.73 -22.04
N SER A 3 -5.00 1.05 -20.79
CA SER A 3 -5.14 2.40 -20.26
C SER A 3 -4.00 3.30 -20.75
N LYS A 4 -4.28 4.59 -21.00
CA LYS A 4 -3.26 5.62 -21.26
C LYS A 4 -2.29 5.77 -20.08
N LEU A 5 -2.68 5.32 -18.89
CA LEU A 5 -1.88 5.30 -17.66
C LEU A 5 -0.96 4.06 -17.56
N GLY A 6 -0.83 3.26 -18.62
CA GLY A 6 -0.06 2.03 -18.59
C GLY A 6 -0.75 0.90 -17.81
N ARG A 7 0.01 -0.14 -17.47
CA ARG A 7 -0.52 -1.37 -16.84
C ARG A 7 -0.63 -1.28 -15.33
N ARG A 8 0.22 -0.51 -14.66
CA ARG A 8 0.40 -0.51 -13.18
C ARG A 8 -0.14 0.73 -12.48
N HIS A 9 0.03 1.90 -13.08
CA HIS A 9 -0.38 3.17 -12.47
C HIS A 9 -1.87 3.28 -12.14
N PRO A 10 -2.84 2.70 -12.92
CA PRO A 10 -4.24 2.74 -12.53
C PRO A 10 -4.50 2.12 -11.16
N TYR A 11 -3.81 1.02 -10.81
CA TYR A 11 -3.94 0.39 -9.50
C TYR A 11 -3.34 1.23 -8.39
N MET A 12 -2.17 1.87 -8.65
CA MET A 12 -1.53 2.76 -7.68
C MET A 12 -2.41 3.97 -7.36
N TYR A 13 -2.98 4.60 -8.39
CA TYR A 13 -3.91 5.72 -8.20
C TYR A 13 -5.21 5.30 -7.52
N ALA A 14 -5.78 4.17 -7.89
CA ALA A 14 -7.02 3.68 -7.32
C ALA A 14 -6.87 3.26 -5.84
N ALA A 15 -5.70 2.79 -5.42
CA ALA A 15 -5.46 2.35 -4.06
C ALA A 15 -5.35 3.49 -3.04
N GLY A 16 -4.92 4.69 -3.47
CA GLY A 16 -4.57 5.79 -2.56
C GLY A 16 -5.71 6.20 -1.63
N ILE A 17 -6.89 6.47 -2.19
CA ILE A 17 -8.07 6.88 -1.41
C ILE A 17 -8.57 5.76 -0.48
N PRO A 18 -8.84 4.53 -0.97
CA PRO A 18 -9.31 3.45 -0.11
C PRO A 18 -8.36 3.11 1.04
N VAL A 19 -7.03 3.09 0.78
CA VAL A 19 -6.03 2.82 1.83
C VAL A 19 -6.06 3.90 2.91
N ALA A 20 -6.07 5.18 2.52
CA ALA A 20 -6.09 6.30 3.46
C ALA A 20 -7.37 6.30 4.30
N LEU A 21 -8.53 6.09 3.69
CA LEU A 21 -9.81 6.00 4.39
C LEU A 21 -9.86 4.81 5.36
N ALA A 22 -9.45 3.63 4.91
CA ALA A 22 -9.43 2.46 5.76
C ALA A 22 -8.49 2.65 6.96
N TYR A 23 -7.34 3.30 6.77
CA TYR A 23 -6.41 3.61 7.85
C TYR A 23 -6.99 4.61 8.85
N TYR A 24 -7.69 5.65 8.39
CA TYR A 24 -8.41 6.58 9.26
C TYR A 24 -9.45 5.88 10.12
N PHE A 25 -10.28 5.03 9.52
CA PHE A 25 -11.31 4.28 10.26
C PHE A 25 -10.71 3.30 11.25
N LEU A 26 -9.56 2.71 10.99
CA LEU A 26 -8.88 1.85 11.96
C LEU A 26 -8.64 2.55 13.30
N TRP A 27 -8.27 3.83 13.27
CA TRP A 27 -7.95 4.63 14.45
C TRP A 27 -9.14 5.43 15.00
N SER A 28 -10.30 5.33 14.36
CA SER A 28 -11.55 5.96 14.78
C SER A 28 -12.66 4.89 14.85
N PRO A 29 -12.51 3.90 15.75
CA PRO A 29 -13.47 2.80 15.85
C PRO A 29 -14.81 3.30 16.36
N PRO A 30 -15.94 2.66 15.98
CA PRO A 30 -17.24 2.95 16.53
C PRO A 30 -17.34 2.49 17.98
N ALA A 31 -18.28 3.08 18.73
CA ALA A 31 -18.55 2.73 20.14
C ALA A 31 -19.39 1.44 20.21
N TRP A 32 -18.77 0.31 19.92
CA TRP A 32 -19.38 -1.02 20.01
C TRP A 32 -18.92 -1.76 21.27
N ASP A 33 -19.55 -2.89 21.56
CA ASP A 33 -19.13 -3.82 22.62
C ASP A 33 -17.78 -4.49 22.27
N GLU A 34 -17.16 -5.16 23.24
CA GLU A 34 -15.82 -5.77 23.06
C GLU A 34 -15.78 -6.76 21.89
N THR A 35 -16.82 -7.58 21.71
CA THR A 35 -16.89 -8.55 20.60
C THR A 35 -17.01 -7.84 19.26
N GLY A 36 -17.82 -6.79 19.19
CA GLY A 36 -17.99 -5.96 18.00
C GLY A 36 -16.69 -5.24 17.62
N LEU A 37 -15.99 -4.66 18.60
CA LEU A 37 -14.69 -4.03 18.40
C LEU A 37 -13.64 -5.03 17.93
N PHE A 38 -13.59 -6.22 18.51
CA PHE A 38 -12.66 -7.27 18.06
C PHE A 38 -12.88 -7.61 16.57
N LEU A 39 -14.14 -7.88 16.19
CA LEU A 39 -14.48 -8.17 14.79
C LEU A 39 -14.17 -7.00 13.88
N TYR A 40 -14.44 -5.77 14.31
CA TYR A 40 -14.11 -4.55 13.58
C TYR A 40 -12.62 -4.48 13.29
N PHE A 41 -11.75 -4.63 14.28
CA PHE A 41 -10.30 -4.56 14.10
C PHE A 41 -9.78 -5.67 13.21
N VAL A 42 -10.29 -6.90 13.34
CA VAL A 42 -9.91 -8.01 12.45
C VAL A 42 -10.30 -7.71 11.01
N CYS A 43 -11.53 -7.26 10.77
CA CYS A 43 -11.99 -6.89 9.43
C CYS A 43 -11.17 -5.73 8.84
N MET A 44 -10.89 -4.69 9.63
CA MET A 44 -10.10 -3.54 9.19
C MET A 44 -8.65 -3.93 8.90
N ALA A 45 -8.04 -4.80 9.70
CA ALA A 45 -6.68 -5.30 9.45
C ALA A 45 -6.59 -6.06 8.13
N VAL A 46 -7.54 -6.97 7.87
CA VAL A 46 -7.61 -7.72 6.60
C VAL A 46 -7.86 -6.78 5.42
N LEU A 47 -8.80 -5.84 5.57
CA LEU A 47 -9.13 -4.86 4.53
C LEU A 47 -7.91 -4.00 4.18
N ILE A 48 -7.24 -3.42 5.18
CA ILE A 48 -6.07 -2.57 4.98
C ILE A 48 -4.95 -3.36 4.33
N ARG A 49 -4.68 -4.59 4.80
CA ARG A 49 -3.65 -5.45 4.21
C ARG A 49 -3.95 -5.73 2.74
N THR A 50 -5.18 -6.01 2.40
CA THR A 50 -5.62 -6.23 1.03
C THR A 50 -5.43 -4.98 0.18
N LEU A 51 -5.91 -3.82 0.66
CA LEU A 51 -5.81 -2.55 -0.06
C LEU A 51 -4.35 -2.11 -0.27
N ILE A 52 -3.49 -2.26 0.73
CA ILE A 52 -2.05 -1.97 0.61
C ILE A 52 -1.42 -2.86 -0.45
N THR A 53 -1.80 -4.13 -0.54
CA THR A 53 -1.28 -5.07 -1.55
C THR A 53 -1.60 -4.59 -2.98
N PHE A 54 -2.76 -3.98 -3.21
CA PHE A 54 -3.11 -3.37 -4.50
C PHE A 54 -2.16 -2.23 -4.92
N TYR A 55 -1.57 -1.53 -3.97
CA TYR A 55 -0.54 -0.52 -4.23
C TYR A 55 0.86 -1.16 -4.29
N GLU A 56 1.20 -2.01 -3.34
CA GLU A 56 2.55 -2.53 -3.13
C GLU A 56 3.03 -3.42 -4.28
N ILE A 57 2.17 -4.32 -4.79
CA ILE A 57 2.53 -5.22 -5.89
C ILE A 57 2.89 -4.43 -7.16
N PRO A 58 2.03 -3.52 -7.69
CA PRO A 58 2.40 -2.77 -8.88
C PRO A 58 3.57 -1.82 -8.65
N ALA A 59 3.70 -1.22 -7.46
CA ALA A 59 4.80 -0.33 -7.13
C ALA A 59 6.15 -1.07 -7.07
N THR A 60 6.20 -2.25 -6.47
CA THR A 60 7.42 -3.07 -6.41
C THR A 60 7.81 -3.60 -7.78
N ALA A 61 6.82 -4.08 -8.54
CA ALA A 61 7.05 -4.58 -9.88
C ALA A 61 7.46 -3.47 -10.87
N LEU A 62 7.10 -2.20 -10.59
CA LEU A 62 7.52 -1.05 -11.38
C LEU A 62 9.04 -0.83 -11.30
N VAL A 63 9.66 -1.03 -10.14
CA VAL A 63 11.12 -0.89 -9.97
C VAL A 63 11.89 -1.77 -10.95
N ALA A 64 11.42 -3.00 -11.17
CA ALA A 64 12.05 -3.93 -12.12
C ALA A 64 11.92 -3.51 -13.60
N GLU A 65 10.99 -2.59 -13.90
CA GLU A 65 10.79 -2.07 -15.27
C GLU A 65 11.45 -0.70 -15.49
N LEU A 66 11.82 0.02 -14.42
CA LEU A 66 12.44 1.35 -14.52
C LEU A 66 13.89 1.30 -14.96
N THR A 67 14.60 0.21 -14.68
CA THR A 67 16.00 0.02 -15.09
C THR A 67 16.28 -1.46 -15.31
N ASP A 68 17.17 -1.76 -16.26
CA ASP A 68 17.71 -3.10 -16.49
C ASP A 68 19.00 -3.36 -15.69
N ASP A 69 19.59 -2.32 -15.09
CA ASP A 69 20.78 -2.38 -14.25
C ASP A 69 20.46 -2.95 -12.87
N TYR A 70 21.20 -3.97 -12.46
CA TYR A 70 21.02 -4.65 -11.17
C TYR A 70 21.36 -3.73 -9.98
N ASP A 71 22.43 -2.96 -10.08
CA ASP A 71 22.90 -2.09 -9.00
C ASP A 71 21.90 -0.96 -8.76
N GLN A 72 21.37 -0.35 -9.82
CA GLN A 72 20.31 0.67 -9.73
C GLN A 72 19.02 0.12 -9.12
N ARG A 73 18.63 -1.12 -9.45
CA ARG A 73 17.46 -1.77 -8.81
C ARG A 73 17.66 -1.94 -7.32
N THR A 74 18.85 -2.40 -6.93
CA THR A 74 19.20 -2.60 -5.53
C THR A 74 19.21 -1.27 -4.77
N GLU A 75 19.75 -0.22 -5.37
CA GLU A 75 19.75 1.12 -4.81
C GLU A 75 18.33 1.66 -4.61
N MET A 76 17.45 1.56 -5.61
CA MET A 76 16.05 1.99 -5.51
C MET A 76 15.29 1.23 -4.42
N MET A 77 15.52 -0.08 -4.29
CA MET A 77 14.91 -0.88 -3.22
C MET A 77 15.45 -0.50 -1.85
N SER A 78 16.75 -0.22 -1.75
CA SER A 78 17.38 0.23 -0.50
C SER A 78 16.82 1.58 -0.03
N PHE A 79 16.66 2.54 -0.91
CA PHE A 79 15.98 3.81 -0.60
C PHE A 79 14.54 3.61 -0.16
N ARG A 80 13.79 2.72 -0.83
CA ARG A 80 12.42 2.40 -0.46
C ARG A 80 12.33 1.86 0.97
N TYR A 81 13.19 0.91 1.34
CA TYR A 81 13.24 0.35 2.69
C TYR A 81 13.72 1.38 3.71
N PHE A 82 14.74 2.16 3.38
CA PHE A 82 15.24 3.23 4.24
C PHE A 82 14.14 4.23 4.59
N PHE A 83 13.47 4.81 3.61
CA PHE A 83 12.38 5.75 3.86
C PHE A 83 11.16 5.10 4.52
N GLY A 84 10.88 3.82 4.24
CA GLY A 84 9.83 3.07 4.91
C GLY A 84 10.09 2.93 6.41
N TRP A 85 11.29 2.56 6.81
CA TRP A 85 11.70 2.45 8.21
C TRP A 85 11.72 3.80 8.92
N TRP A 86 12.34 4.81 8.31
CA TRP A 86 12.39 6.17 8.88
C TRP A 86 11.01 6.80 8.98
N GLY A 87 10.16 6.64 8.00
CA GLY A 87 8.78 7.10 8.04
C GLY A 87 7.99 6.44 9.16
N GLY A 88 8.09 5.13 9.32
CA GLY A 88 7.46 4.39 10.40
C GLY A 88 7.95 4.83 11.79
N LEU A 89 9.27 4.97 11.96
CA LEU A 89 9.87 5.44 13.21
C LEU A 89 9.43 6.88 13.55
N THR A 90 9.45 7.77 12.57
CA THR A 90 9.01 9.16 12.77
C THR A 90 7.55 9.22 13.22
N MET A 91 6.67 8.46 12.57
CA MET A 91 5.26 8.39 12.97
C MET A 91 5.07 7.79 14.36
N ALA A 92 5.87 6.78 14.74
CA ALA A 92 5.83 6.21 16.07
C ALA A 92 6.27 7.23 17.15
N VAL A 93 7.36 7.95 16.91
CA VAL A 93 7.84 9.00 17.83
C VAL A 93 6.82 10.13 17.94
N MET A 94 6.27 10.60 16.83
CA MET A 94 5.22 11.63 16.83
C MET A 94 3.97 11.16 17.58
N ASN A 95 3.63 9.87 17.49
CA ASN A 95 2.48 9.34 18.21
C ASN A 95 2.62 9.57 19.72
N TYR A 96 3.75 9.21 20.30
CA TYR A 96 3.98 9.37 21.75
C TYR A 96 4.19 10.83 22.17
N LEU A 97 4.94 11.62 21.39
CA LEU A 97 5.29 12.99 21.80
C LEU A 97 4.20 14.02 21.52
N VAL A 98 3.42 13.84 20.44
CA VAL A 98 2.48 14.86 19.97
C VAL A 98 1.03 14.45 20.21
N PHE A 99 0.67 13.21 19.87
CA PHE A 99 -0.72 12.77 19.90
C PHE A 99 -1.12 12.15 21.25
N LEU A 100 -0.20 11.50 21.95
CA LEU A 100 -0.44 10.82 23.22
C LEU A 100 0.43 11.35 24.36
N PRO A 101 0.48 12.67 24.62
CA PRO A 101 1.28 13.21 25.72
C PRO A 101 0.72 12.73 27.06
N GLU A 102 1.59 12.40 28.00
CA GLU A 102 1.22 11.92 29.35
C GLU A 102 0.30 12.88 30.09
N GLU A 103 0.49 14.20 29.90
CA GLU A 103 -0.33 15.26 30.49
C GLU A 103 -1.82 15.17 30.10
N LYS A 104 -2.15 14.56 28.95
CA LYS A 104 -3.52 14.39 28.45
C LYS A 104 -4.09 13.00 28.69
N GLY A 105 -3.37 12.13 29.40
CA GLY A 105 -3.78 10.76 29.67
C GLY A 105 -3.01 9.68 28.89
N GLY A 106 -2.00 10.06 28.10
CA GLY A 106 -1.13 9.10 27.39
C GLY A 106 -1.91 8.14 26.50
N LEU A 107 -1.73 6.85 26.71
CA LEU A 107 -2.37 5.78 25.91
C LEU A 107 -3.91 5.73 26.06
N GLU A 108 -4.48 6.27 27.12
CA GLU A 108 -5.93 6.30 27.35
C GLU A 108 -6.61 7.50 26.64
N TYR A 109 -5.82 8.40 26.05
CA TYR A 109 -6.34 9.57 25.36
C TYR A 109 -6.93 9.21 23.98
N VAL A 110 -8.21 8.83 23.94
CA VAL A 110 -8.92 8.39 22.74
C VAL A 110 -8.84 9.39 21.58
N GLN A 111 -8.98 10.69 21.86
CA GLN A 111 -8.90 11.74 20.84
C GLN A 111 -7.50 11.81 20.21
N GLY A 112 -6.45 11.48 20.96
CA GLY A 112 -5.07 11.40 20.46
C GLY A 112 -4.92 10.33 19.38
N TRP A 113 -5.52 9.18 19.57
CA TRP A 113 -5.50 8.10 18.57
C TRP A 113 -6.22 8.49 17.28
N SER A 114 -7.37 9.16 17.39
CA SER A 114 -8.11 9.65 16.22
C SER A 114 -7.31 10.69 15.43
N ASN A 115 -6.67 11.64 16.13
CA ASN A 115 -5.80 12.66 15.51
C ASN A 115 -4.57 12.03 14.84
N TYR A 116 -3.95 11.05 15.48
CA TYR A 116 -2.88 10.25 14.89
C TYR A 116 -3.36 9.55 13.61
N GLY A 117 -4.50 8.87 13.67
CA GLY A 117 -5.10 8.18 12.53
C GLY A 117 -5.37 9.11 11.35
N LEU A 118 -5.89 10.31 11.60
CA LEU A 118 -6.12 11.33 10.58
C LEU A 118 -4.81 11.78 9.94
N THR A 119 -3.81 12.12 10.77
CA THR A 119 -2.51 12.59 10.28
C THR A 119 -1.81 11.49 9.46
N ALA A 120 -1.79 10.26 9.97
CA ALA A 120 -1.19 9.13 9.26
C ALA A 120 -1.90 8.83 7.93
N SER A 121 -3.24 8.94 7.89
CA SER A 121 -4.02 8.78 6.66
C SER A 121 -3.65 9.80 5.60
N ILE A 122 -3.47 11.06 5.99
CA ILE A 122 -3.04 12.14 5.10
C ILE A 122 -1.61 11.86 4.58
N VAL A 123 -0.69 11.46 5.45
CA VAL A 123 0.68 11.12 5.07
C VAL A 123 0.70 9.94 4.09
N ILE A 124 -0.07 8.89 4.35
CA ILE A 124 -0.21 7.73 3.45
C ILE A 124 -0.75 8.17 2.09
N PHE A 125 -1.82 8.96 2.08
CA PHE A 125 -2.41 9.49 0.86
C PHE A 125 -1.39 10.25 0.02
N ILE A 126 -0.73 11.24 0.63
CA ILE A 126 0.30 12.05 -0.05
C ILE A 126 1.42 11.16 -0.58
N SER A 127 1.94 10.22 0.24
CA SER A 127 3.05 9.35 -0.14
C SER A 127 2.71 8.46 -1.35
N ILE A 128 1.50 7.89 -1.39
CA ILE A 128 1.04 7.06 -2.52
C ILE A 128 0.97 7.91 -3.80
N TYR A 129 0.37 9.11 -3.72
CA TYR A 129 0.22 9.97 -4.90
C TYR A 129 1.55 10.57 -5.36
N VAL A 130 2.43 10.97 -4.44
CA VAL A 130 3.80 11.43 -4.79
C VAL A 130 4.56 10.31 -5.51
N SER A 131 4.49 9.08 -5.03
CA SER A 131 5.11 7.93 -5.68
C SER A 131 4.51 7.66 -7.06
N ALA A 132 3.18 7.65 -7.19
CA ALA A 132 2.49 7.38 -8.45
C ALA A 132 2.74 8.50 -9.49
N ILE A 133 2.71 9.76 -9.09
CA ILE A 133 2.95 10.92 -9.96
C ILE A 133 4.44 11.00 -10.34
N GLY A 134 5.34 10.78 -9.39
CA GLY A 134 6.78 10.83 -9.63
C GLY A 134 7.25 9.81 -10.67
N THR A 135 6.60 8.65 -10.73
CA THR A 135 6.91 7.61 -11.71
C THR A 135 6.09 7.74 -13.01
N HIS A 136 5.11 8.62 -13.06
CA HIS A 136 4.20 8.79 -14.22
C HIS A 136 4.94 9.08 -15.53
N LYS A 137 5.99 9.91 -15.50
CA LYS A 137 6.80 10.27 -16.68
C LYS A 137 7.48 9.09 -17.36
N HIS A 138 7.66 7.98 -16.64
CA HIS A 138 8.29 6.77 -17.17
C HIS A 138 7.31 5.82 -17.88
N ILE A 139 5.99 6.07 -17.82
CA ILE A 139 4.96 5.21 -18.44
C ILE A 139 5.24 4.89 -19.91
N PRO A 140 5.66 5.83 -20.78
CA PRO A 140 5.92 5.54 -22.20
C PRO A 140 7.07 4.55 -22.41
N HIS A 141 7.99 4.44 -21.46
CA HIS A 141 9.18 3.59 -21.54
C HIS A 141 8.95 2.20 -20.91
N LEU A 142 7.81 2.00 -20.22
CA LEU A 142 7.51 0.71 -19.60
C LEU A 142 7.15 -0.35 -20.66
N ARG A 143 7.46 -1.60 -20.32
CA ARG A 143 7.16 -2.75 -21.20
C ARG A 143 5.67 -2.82 -21.51
N LYS A 144 5.35 -2.81 -22.80
CA LYS A 144 3.97 -3.00 -23.26
C LYS A 144 3.48 -4.39 -22.87
N PRO A 145 2.19 -4.55 -22.51
CA PRO A 145 1.64 -5.87 -22.24
C PRO A 145 1.82 -6.76 -23.48
N PRO A 146 2.18 -8.03 -23.32
CA PRO A 146 2.12 -8.97 -24.45
C PRO A 146 0.71 -8.90 -25.03
N SER A 147 0.62 -9.03 -26.38
CA SER A 147 -0.65 -8.99 -27.10
C SER A 147 -1.67 -9.89 -26.38
N SER A 148 -2.82 -9.34 -26.05
CA SER A 148 -3.85 -10.01 -25.28
C SER A 148 -4.39 -11.22 -26.04
N ALA A 149 -3.78 -12.38 -25.83
CA ALA A 149 -4.49 -13.63 -26.12
C ALA A 149 -5.73 -13.66 -25.18
N PRO A 150 -6.93 -13.95 -25.68
CA PRO A 150 -8.11 -14.02 -24.85
C PRO A 150 -7.87 -14.98 -23.68
N PHE A 151 -8.32 -14.60 -22.48
CA PHE A 151 -8.18 -15.41 -21.28
C PHE A 151 -8.84 -16.77 -21.51
N SER A 152 -8.06 -17.82 -21.55
CA SER A 152 -8.55 -19.20 -21.75
C SER A 152 -8.34 -19.99 -20.48
N PHE A 153 -9.44 -20.35 -19.82
CA PHE A 153 -9.42 -21.23 -18.64
C PHE A 153 -8.67 -22.54 -18.90
N THR A 154 -8.76 -23.07 -20.11
CA THR A 154 -8.07 -24.29 -20.52
C THR A 154 -6.55 -24.14 -20.51
N LYS A 155 -6.05 -22.96 -20.95
CA LYS A 155 -4.62 -22.64 -20.95
C LYS A 155 -4.12 -22.46 -19.52
N THR A 156 -4.83 -21.73 -18.68
CA THR A 156 -4.48 -21.52 -17.26
C THR A 156 -4.44 -22.85 -16.50
N LYS A 157 -5.42 -23.74 -16.72
CA LYS A 157 -5.45 -25.07 -16.09
C LYS A 157 -4.26 -25.93 -16.53
N LYS A 158 -3.86 -25.84 -17.80
CA LYS A 158 -2.69 -26.53 -18.33
C LYS A 158 -1.40 -26.01 -17.71
N GLU A 159 -1.22 -24.69 -17.64
CA GLU A 159 -0.06 -24.04 -17.02
C GLU A 159 0.07 -24.39 -15.53
N ILE A 160 -1.04 -24.39 -14.79
CA ILE A 160 -1.06 -24.83 -13.38
C ILE A 160 -0.65 -26.30 -13.26
N LYS A 161 -1.18 -27.17 -14.14
CA LYS A 161 -0.84 -28.60 -14.12
C LYS A 161 0.63 -28.84 -14.45
N GLU A 162 1.18 -28.13 -15.44
CA GLU A 162 2.60 -28.21 -15.82
C GLU A 162 3.50 -27.70 -14.69
N THR A 163 3.13 -26.60 -14.03
CA THR A 163 3.90 -26.05 -12.90
C THR A 163 3.91 -26.98 -11.70
N LEU A 164 2.79 -27.65 -11.41
CA LEU A 164 2.70 -28.63 -10.32
C LEU A 164 3.33 -29.99 -10.66
N SER A 165 3.45 -30.33 -11.94
CA SER A 165 4.05 -31.59 -12.40
C SER A 165 5.57 -31.50 -12.57
N ASN A 166 6.14 -30.30 -12.64
CA ASN A 166 7.58 -30.06 -12.72
C ASN A 166 8.18 -30.01 -11.30
N ARG A 167 8.36 -31.17 -10.71
CA ARG A 167 9.19 -31.39 -9.53
C ARG A 167 10.45 -32.12 -9.92
#